data_7dd55aaf2c132953bfc11c37e3aebc8f
#
_entry.id   7dd55aaf2c132953bfc11c37e3aebc8f
#
_cell.length_a   1.000
_cell.length_b   1.000
_cell.length_c   1.000
_cell.angle_alpha   90.00
_cell.angle_beta   90.00
_cell.angle_gamma   90.00
#
_symmetry.space_group_name_H-M   'P 1'
#
loop_
_entity.id
_entity.type
_entity.pdbx_description
1 polymer ?
#
loop_
_entity_poly.entity_id
_entity_poly.type
_entity_poly.pdbx_seq_one_letter_code
_entity_poly.pdbx_strand_id
1 'polypeptide(L)'
;MSKKGTTAMKFKIVSGGQTGVDRAGLEAAIALGLPYGGWVPKGRLAEDGMVPLKYAGMQEHASSNYAVRTKANVRDSDATLIIAPSLPLSRGTMLTLRTAERLLRPHHVACLGAANAMGETAQWLQSFQHIERPLVLNVAGPRESGAPGIQKQATEFLCQLLSR
;
A
#
# COMPACT_ATOMS: atom_id res chain seq x y z
N MET A 1 28.72 -13.47 -23.75
CA MET A 1 28.15 -13.16 -22.43
C MET A 1 26.87 -12.39 -22.62
N SER A 2 25.75 -13.04 -22.50
CA SER A 2 24.44 -12.37 -22.57
C SER A 2 24.28 -11.53 -21.31
N LYS A 3 24.25 -10.20 -21.45
CA LYS A 3 23.77 -9.31 -20.41
C LYS A 3 22.29 -9.63 -20.22
N LYS A 4 21.93 -10.40 -19.19
CA LYS A 4 20.56 -10.45 -18.72
C LYS A 4 20.21 -9.02 -18.32
N GLY A 5 19.51 -8.32 -19.20
CA GLY A 5 18.96 -7.02 -18.88
C GLY A 5 18.10 -7.20 -17.64
N THR A 6 18.39 -6.45 -16.60
CA THR A 6 17.58 -6.43 -15.37
C THR A 6 16.21 -5.90 -15.78
N THR A 7 15.25 -6.80 -15.96
CA THR A 7 13.88 -6.42 -16.26
C THR A 7 13.36 -5.66 -15.04
N ALA A 8 12.88 -4.42 -15.25
CA ALA A 8 12.30 -3.62 -14.17
C ALA A 8 11.17 -4.40 -13.50
N MET A 9 11.09 -4.35 -12.16
CA MET A 9 10.02 -4.98 -11.40
C MET A 9 8.67 -4.41 -11.82
N LYS A 10 7.68 -5.31 -11.91
CA LYS A 10 6.29 -4.94 -12.18
C LYS A 10 5.49 -5.02 -10.88
N PHE A 11 4.52 -4.14 -10.72
CA PHE A 11 3.68 -4.07 -9.54
C PHE A 11 2.20 -4.08 -9.88
N LYS A 12 1.42 -4.69 -9.00
CA LYS A 12 -0.01 -4.43 -8.83
C LYS A 12 -0.20 -3.85 -7.44
N ILE A 13 -0.80 -2.68 -7.34
CA ILE A 13 -1.04 -2.03 -6.06
C ILE A 13 -2.43 -2.40 -5.56
N VAL A 14 -2.50 -2.81 -4.29
CA VAL A 14 -3.78 -3.00 -3.60
C VAL A 14 -3.81 -2.15 -2.34
N SER A 15 -4.99 -1.69 -1.97
CA SER A 15 -5.21 -0.95 -0.74
C SER A 15 -6.67 -1.02 -0.30
N GLY A 16 -6.94 -0.51 0.89
CA GLY A 16 -8.28 -0.48 1.45
C GLY A 16 -9.12 0.73 1.03
N GLY A 17 -8.60 1.65 0.25
CA GLY A 17 -9.33 2.80 -0.26
C GLY A 17 -9.66 3.89 0.76
N GLN A 18 -9.22 3.78 2.01
CA GLN A 18 -9.40 4.81 3.02
C GLN A 18 -8.64 6.09 2.63
N THR A 19 -9.06 7.24 3.13
CA THR A 19 -8.31 8.49 2.97
C THR A 19 -6.85 8.32 3.42
N GLY A 20 -5.96 9.18 2.98
CA GLY A 20 -4.55 9.13 3.36
C GLY A 20 -3.75 8.13 2.54
N VAL A 21 -2.99 7.27 3.19
CA VAL A 21 -2.02 6.39 2.53
C VAL A 21 -2.67 5.37 1.60
N ASP A 22 -3.81 4.82 1.95
CA ASP A 22 -4.53 3.87 1.08
C ASP A 22 -4.80 4.49 -0.29
N ARG A 23 -5.38 5.70 -0.33
CA ARG A 23 -5.64 6.42 -1.58
C ARG A 23 -4.35 6.87 -2.28
N ALA A 24 -3.31 7.17 -1.52
CA ALA A 24 -2.01 7.47 -2.11
C ALA A 24 -1.49 6.31 -2.95
N GLY A 25 -1.68 5.07 -2.49
CA GLY A 25 -1.34 3.88 -3.27
C GLY A 25 -2.09 3.80 -4.59
N LEU A 26 -3.40 4.06 -4.56
CA LEU A 26 -4.24 4.06 -5.77
C LEU A 26 -3.86 5.20 -6.72
N GLU A 27 -3.65 6.41 -6.22
CA GLU A 27 -3.24 7.56 -7.04
C GLU A 27 -1.87 7.34 -7.69
N ALA A 28 -0.91 6.78 -6.97
CA ALA A 28 0.40 6.44 -7.53
C ALA A 28 0.27 5.38 -8.63
N ALA A 29 -0.54 4.34 -8.43
CA ALA A 29 -0.79 3.33 -9.43
C ALA A 29 -1.41 3.94 -10.71
N ILE A 30 -2.40 4.81 -10.56
CA ILE A 30 -3.02 5.52 -11.68
C ILE A 30 -1.99 6.39 -12.41
N ALA A 31 -1.22 7.18 -11.69
CA ALA A 31 -0.20 8.07 -12.27
C ALA A 31 0.87 7.30 -13.06
N LEU A 32 1.23 6.10 -12.61
CA LEU A 32 2.26 5.26 -13.23
C LEU A 32 1.69 4.22 -14.22
N GLY A 33 0.38 4.19 -14.43
CA GLY A 33 -0.27 3.21 -15.31
C GLY A 33 -0.16 1.77 -14.79
N LEU A 34 -0.09 1.57 -13.47
CA LEU A 34 -0.01 0.24 -12.86
C LEU A 34 -1.39 -0.33 -12.58
N PRO A 35 -1.56 -1.66 -12.67
CA PRO A 35 -2.77 -2.31 -12.18
C PRO A 35 -2.99 -2.01 -10.70
N TYR A 36 -4.24 -1.84 -10.30
CA TYR A 36 -4.60 -1.61 -8.91
C TYR A 36 -5.90 -2.31 -8.54
N GLY A 37 -6.16 -2.44 -7.25
CA GLY A 37 -7.36 -3.03 -6.70
C GLY A 37 -7.33 -3.08 -5.18
N GLY A 38 -8.00 -4.08 -4.63
CA GLY A 38 -8.05 -4.34 -3.20
C GLY A 38 -9.46 -4.41 -2.68
N TRP A 39 -9.58 -4.85 -1.44
CA TRP A 39 -10.83 -4.95 -0.72
C TRP A 39 -11.17 -3.62 -0.04
N VAL A 40 -12.39 -3.16 -0.24
CA VAL A 40 -12.99 -2.05 0.50
C VAL A 40 -14.13 -2.59 1.37
N PRO A 41 -14.52 -1.87 2.45
CA PRO A 41 -15.64 -2.30 3.28
C PRO A 41 -16.95 -2.33 2.51
N LYS A 42 -17.92 -3.11 2.99
CA LYS A 42 -19.30 -3.08 2.48
C LYS A 42 -19.82 -1.64 2.46
N GLY A 43 -20.46 -1.25 1.36
CA GLY A 43 -20.91 0.12 1.13
C GLY A 43 -19.78 1.06 0.73
N ARG A 44 -18.56 0.54 0.47
CA ARG A 44 -17.37 1.33 0.15
C ARG A 44 -17.08 2.39 1.22
N LEU A 45 -17.34 2.08 2.48
CA LEU A 45 -17.21 3.03 3.58
C LEU A 45 -15.78 3.56 3.75
N ALA A 46 -15.69 4.87 3.95
CA ALA A 46 -14.48 5.59 4.29
C ALA A 46 -14.81 6.74 5.25
N GLU A 47 -13.81 7.32 5.91
CA GLU A 47 -14.03 8.40 6.88
C GLU A 47 -14.69 9.65 6.27
N ASP A 48 -14.52 9.91 4.98
CA ASP A 48 -15.13 11.00 4.23
C ASP A 48 -16.43 10.62 3.52
N GLY A 49 -17.01 9.47 3.88
CA GLY A 49 -18.26 8.94 3.36
C GLY A 49 -18.05 7.64 2.57
N MET A 50 -17.60 7.71 1.34
CA MET A 50 -17.45 6.56 0.47
C MET A 50 -16.15 6.63 -0.34
N VAL A 51 -15.53 5.48 -0.55
CA VAL A 51 -14.39 5.36 -1.49
C VAL A 51 -14.86 5.79 -2.88
N PRO A 52 -14.23 6.80 -3.50
CA PRO A 52 -14.67 7.34 -4.78
C PRO A 52 -14.80 6.27 -5.88
N LEU A 53 -15.85 6.38 -6.68
CA LEU A 53 -16.13 5.44 -7.78
C LEU A 53 -15.08 5.47 -8.89
N LYS A 54 -14.27 6.54 -8.97
CA LYS A 54 -13.13 6.59 -9.90
C LYS A 54 -12.12 5.47 -9.68
N TYR A 55 -12.05 4.92 -8.47
CA TYR A 55 -11.26 3.72 -8.17
C TYR A 55 -12.06 2.47 -8.53
N ALA A 56 -12.14 2.18 -9.82
CA ALA A 56 -13.03 1.16 -10.37
C ALA A 56 -12.56 -0.28 -10.09
N GLY A 57 -11.27 -0.49 -9.83
CA GLY A 57 -10.68 -1.82 -9.60
C GLY A 57 -10.90 -2.40 -8.21
N MET A 58 -11.67 -1.74 -7.35
CA MET A 58 -11.88 -2.15 -5.95
C MET A 58 -12.96 -3.22 -5.83
N GLN A 59 -12.75 -4.17 -4.91
CA GLN A 59 -13.73 -5.19 -4.55
C GLN A 59 -14.38 -4.86 -3.21
N GLU A 60 -15.71 -4.88 -3.18
CA GLU A 60 -16.48 -4.62 -1.97
C GLU A 60 -16.56 -5.88 -1.12
N HIS A 61 -16.13 -5.79 0.15
CA HIS A 61 -16.24 -6.91 1.09
C HIS A 61 -17.67 -7.05 1.62
N ALA A 62 -18.05 -8.26 2.02
CA ALA A 62 -19.35 -8.51 2.62
C ALA A 62 -19.54 -7.85 4.01
N SER A 63 -18.44 -7.54 4.70
CA SER A 63 -18.42 -6.86 5.99
C SER A 63 -18.11 -5.37 5.86
N SER A 64 -18.77 -4.54 6.66
CA SER A 64 -18.46 -3.12 6.80
C SER A 64 -17.31 -2.85 7.80
N ASN A 65 -16.83 -3.89 8.48
CA ASN A 65 -15.75 -3.76 9.48
C ASN A 65 -14.40 -3.51 8.79
N TYR A 66 -13.74 -2.41 9.12
CA TYR A 66 -12.44 -2.04 8.58
C TYR A 66 -11.36 -3.09 8.83
N ALA A 67 -11.38 -3.75 10.00
CA ALA A 67 -10.40 -4.78 10.35
C ALA A 67 -10.49 -6.01 9.43
N VAL A 68 -11.70 -6.39 9.02
CA VAL A 68 -11.92 -7.52 8.11
C VAL A 68 -11.34 -7.22 6.73
N ARG A 69 -11.59 -6.04 6.21
CA ARG A 69 -11.04 -5.56 4.94
C ARG A 69 -9.51 -5.47 4.99
N THR A 70 -8.95 -4.96 6.09
CA THR A 70 -7.50 -4.88 6.31
C THR A 70 -6.86 -6.26 6.26
N LYS A 71 -7.46 -7.24 6.95
CA LYS A 71 -6.99 -8.63 6.92
C LYS A 71 -7.04 -9.23 5.51
N ALA A 72 -8.11 -8.99 4.78
CA ALA A 72 -8.25 -9.50 3.40
C ALA A 72 -7.16 -8.94 2.47
N ASN A 73 -6.87 -7.65 2.55
CA ASN A 73 -5.80 -7.05 1.74
C ASN A 73 -4.41 -7.58 2.08
N VAL A 74 -4.10 -7.76 3.35
CA VAL A 74 -2.82 -8.36 3.77
C VAL A 74 -2.72 -9.80 3.30
N ARG A 75 -3.77 -10.59 3.50
CA ARG A 75 -3.80 -12.01 3.11
C ARG A 75 -3.60 -12.22 1.61
N ASP A 76 -4.24 -11.40 0.79
CA ASP A 76 -4.28 -11.57 -0.67
C ASP A 76 -3.14 -10.85 -1.40
N SER A 77 -2.18 -10.30 -0.66
CA SER A 77 -1.00 -9.62 -1.21
C SER A 77 0.27 -10.44 -0.98
N ASP A 78 1.27 -10.22 -1.82
CA ASP A 78 2.60 -10.82 -1.65
C ASP A 78 3.36 -10.16 -0.52
N ALA A 79 3.19 -8.85 -0.35
CA ALA A 79 3.86 -8.05 0.66
C ALA A 79 3.01 -6.83 1.04
N THR A 80 3.24 -6.28 2.23
CA THR A 80 2.58 -5.06 2.71
C THR A 80 3.61 -3.98 2.99
N LEU A 81 3.45 -2.83 2.34
CA LEU A 81 4.21 -1.62 2.62
C LEU A 81 3.34 -0.68 3.47
N ILE A 82 3.81 -0.42 4.68
CA ILE A 82 3.20 0.56 5.57
C ILE A 82 3.98 1.87 5.45
N ILE A 83 3.28 2.96 5.15
CA ILE A 83 3.86 4.30 5.10
C ILE A 83 3.33 5.08 6.29
N ALA A 84 4.23 5.67 7.06
CA ALA A 84 3.89 6.48 8.23
C ALA A 84 4.70 7.78 8.24
N PRO A 85 4.15 8.88 8.76
CA PRO A 85 4.90 10.13 8.87
C PRO A 85 6.02 10.04 9.91
N SER A 86 5.75 9.33 11.00
CA SER A 86 6.66 9.15 12.13
C SER A 86 6.24 7.95 12.98
N LEU A 87 7.07 7.58 13.93
CA LEU A 87 6.73 6.58 14.95
C LEU A 87 6.33 7.27 16.26
N PRO A 88 5.48 6.64 17.10
CA PRO A 88 4.86 5.32 16.94
C PRO A 88 3.73 5.33 15.89
N LEU A 89 3.39 4.14 15.38
CA LEU A 89 2.29 3.96 14.44
C LEU A 89 0.94 4.24 15.11
N SER A 90 0.00 4.81 14.34
CA SER A 90 -1.38 4.95 14.78
C SER A 90 -2.04 3.59 15.03
N ARG A 91 -3.15 3.57 15.79
CA ARG A 91 -3.84 2.33 16.14
C ARG A 91 -4.24 1.52 14.91
N GLY A 92 -4.84 2.16 13.91
CA GLY A 92 -5.27 1.47 12.68
C GLY A 92 -4.09 0.93 11.87
N THR A 93 -3.01 1.69 11.79
CA THR A 93 -1.78 1.29 11.11
C THR A 93 -1.08 0.14 11.84
N MET A 94 -1.07 0.18 13.17
CA MET A 94 -0.56 -0.91 14.00
C MET A 94 -1.35 -2.21 13.79
N LEU A 95 -2.67 -2.14 13.57
CA LEU A 95 -3.48 -3.30 13.24
C LEU A 95 -3.00 -3.96 11.94
N THR A 96 -2.68 -3.19 10.93
CA THR A 96 -2.13 -3.72 9.66
C THR A 96 -0.81 -4.42 9.88
N LEU A 97 0.12 -3.81 10.64
CA LEU A 97 1.41 -4.41 10.97
C LEU A 97 1.23 -5.75 11.70
N ARG A 98 0.45 -5.78 12.77
CA ARG A 98 0.18 -6.99 13.54
C ARG A 98 -0.52 -8.07 12.71
N THR A 99 -1.37 -7.68 11.80
CA THR A 99 -2.03 -8.61 10.88
C THR A 99 -1.01 -9.26 9.95
N ALA A 100 -0.09 -8.48 9.37
CA ALA A 100 0.96 -9.01 8.52
C ALA A 100 1.89 -9.98 9.30
N GLU A 101 2.29 -9.62 10.50
CA GLU A 101 3.08 -10.47 11.39
C GLU A 101 2.37 -11.79 11.71
N ARG A 102 1.10 -11.71 12.10
CA ARG A 102 0.28 -12.90 12.45
C ARG A 102 0.08 -13.83 11.26
N LEU A 103 -0.09 -13.29 10.06
CA LEU A 103 -0.26 -14.05 8.83
C LEU A 103 1.07 -14.49 8.21
N LEU A 104 2.20 -14.15 8.83
CA LEU A 104 3.54 -14.42 8.34
C LEU A 104 3.75 -13.90 6.90
N ARG A 105 3.20 -12.72 6.61
CA ARG A 105 3.37 -12.04 5.32
C ARG A 105 4.52 -11.04 5.37
N PRO A 106 5.34 -10.96 4.32
CA PRO A 106 6.38 -9.93 4.23
C PRO A 106 5.80 -8.54 4.39
N HIS A 107 6.47 -7.70 5.18
CA HIS A 107 6.05 -6.32 5.41
C HIS A 107 7.26 -5.42 5.69
N HIS A 108 7.07 -4.13 5.44
CA HIS A 108 8.06 -3.10 5.69
C HIS A 108 7.37 -1.80 6.11
N VAL A 109 7.95 -1.09 7.04
CA VAL A 109 7.48 0.23 7.47
C VAL A 109 8.42 1.29 6.94
N ALA A 110 7.91 2.14 6.06
CA ALA A 110 8.60 3.32 5.58
C ALA A 110 8.18 4.54 6.42
N CYS A 111 9.09 5.05 7.21
CA CYS A 111 8.88 6.27 7.99
C CYS A 111 9.35 7.47 7.17
N LEU A 112 8.42 8.31 6.70
CA LEU A 112 8.75 9.43 5.79
C LEU A 112 9.67 10.48 6.44
N GLY A 113 9.67 10.58 7.77
CA GLY A 113 10.58 11.43 8.50
C GLY A 113 12.04 10.95 8.57
N ALA A 114 12.30 9.69 8.20
CA ALA A 114 13.65 9.13 8.21
C ALA A 114 14.36 9.41 6.88
N ALA A 115 15.62 9.85 6.95
CA ALA A 115 16.39 10.25 5.76
C ALA A 115 16.65 9.11 4.77
N ASN A 116 16.68 7.87 5.24
CA ASN A 116 16.98 6.67 4.43
C ASN A 116 15.72 5.88 4.03
N ALA A 117 14.51 6.39 4.30
CA ALA A 117 13.25 5.68 4.04
C ALA A 117 13.13 5.19 2.60
N MET A 118 13.46 6.04 1.62
CA MET A 118 13.41 5.68 0.21
C MET A 118 14.38 4.55 -0.14
N GLY A 119 15.63 4.67 0.27
CA GLY A 119 16.67 3.68 -0.02
C GLY A 119 16.40 2.32 0.63
N GLU A 120 16.00 2.32 1.88
CA GLU A 120 15.66 1.08 2.60
C GLU A 120 14.44 0.39 2.02
N THR A 121 13.41 1.15 1.65
CA THR A 121 12.20 0.59 1.03
C THR A 121 12.50 0.02 -0.35
N ALA A 122 13.29 0.73 -1.17
CA ALA A 122 13.73 0.23 -2.46
C ALA A 122 14.53 -1.06 -2.35
N GLN A 123 15.44 -1.13 -1.38
CA GLN A 123 16.22 -2.35 -1.11
C GLN A 123 15.33 -3.51 -0.68
N TRP A 124 14.36 -3.26 0.19
CA TRP A 124 13.38 -4.26 0.58
C TRP A 124 12.57 -4.79 -0.60
N LEU A 125 12.11 -3.93 -1.50
CA LEU A 125 11.39 -4.35 -2.71
C LEU A 125 12.27 -5.21 -3.63
N GLN A 126 13.56 -4.93 -3.73
CA GLN A 126 14.47 -5.73 -4.53
C GLN A 126 14.59 -7.19 -4.06
N SER A 127 14.30 -7.48 -2.80
CA SER A 127 14.26 -8.85 -2.30
C SER A 127 13.22 -9.73 -3.01
N PHE A 128 12.23 -9.13 -3.69
CA PHE A 128 11.19 -9.81 -4.46
C PHE A 128 11.49 -9.91 -5.96
N GLN A 129 12.66 -9.50 -6.42
CA GLN A 129 13.02 -9.50 -7.85
C GLN A 129 13.00 -10.89 -8.50
N HIS A 130 13.02 -11.95 -7.70
CA HIS A 130 12.88 -13.33 -8.16
C HIS A 130 11.46 -13.70 -8.59
N ILE A 131 10.46 -12.87 -8.27
CA ILE A 131 9.06 -13.06 -8.67
C ILE A 131 8.91 -12.57 -10.10
N GLU A 132 8.63 -13.49 -11.03
CA GLU A 132 8.57 -13.16 -12.47
C GLU A 132 7.25 -12.54 -12.93
N ARG A 133 6.23 -12.51 -12.09
CA ARG A 133 4.95 -11.84 -12.31
C ARG A 133 4.90 -10.50 -11.58
N PRO A 134 3.89 -9.64 -11.83
CA PRO A 134 3.72 -8.43 -11.03
C PRO A 134 3.60 -8.77 -9.53
N LEU A 135 4.39 -8.09 -8.71
CA LEU A 135 4.30 -8.17 -7.25
C LEU A 135 3.01 -7.50 -6.79
N VAL A 136 2.16 -8.24 -6.07
CA VAL A 136 0.96 -7.67 -5.47
C VAL A 136 1.36 -7.01 -4.15
N LEU A 137 1.44 -5.69 -4.17
CA LEU A 137 1.89 -4.87 -3.04
C LEU A 137 0.70 -4.19 -2.39
N ASN A 138 0.40 -4.56 -1.15
CA ASN A 138 -0.57 -3.86 -0.32
C ASN A 138 0.07 -2.59 0.27
N VAL A 139 -0.56 -1.44 0.05
CA VAL A 139 -0.11 -0.14 0.57
C VAL A 139 -1.10 0.30 1.64
N ALA A 140 -0.61 0.57 2.82
CA ALA A 140 -1.41 0.94 3.98
C ALA A 140 -0.71 1.99 4.85
N GLY A 141 -1.47 2.68 5.68
CA GLY A 141 -0.97 3.70 6.59
C GLY A 141 -2.09 4.53 7.20
N PRO A 142 -1.76 5.65 7.85
CA PRO A 142 -2.75 6.47 8.52
C PRO A 142 -3.73 7.13 7.54
N ARG A 143 -4.93 7.43 8.07
CA ARG A 143 -5.93 8.25 7.41
C ARG A 143 -5.46 9.68 7.29
N GLU A 144 -6.03 10.42 6.36
CA GLU A 144 -5.74 11.85 6.20
C GLU A 144 -6.05 12.66 7.46
N SER A 145 -7.17 12.35 8.15
CA SER A 145 -7.54 13.03 9.39
C SER A 145 -6.54 12.80 10.54
N GLY A 146 -5.90 11.65 10.56
CA GLY A 146 -4.89 11.31 11.58
C GLY A 146 -3.48 11.83 11.26
N ALA A 147 -3.22 12.17 10.02
CA ALA A 147 -1.94 12.67 9.54
C ALA A 147 -2.16 13.62 8.35
N PRO A 148 -2.62 14.84 8.59
CA PRO A 148 -2.94 15.80 7.52
C PRO A 148 -1.78 15.99 6.53
N GLY A 149 -2.07 15.89 5.23
CA GLY A 149 -1.08 15.96 4.15
C GLY A 149 -0.43 14.64 3.79
N ILE A 150 -0.73 13.55 4.49
CA ILE A 150 -0.07 12.26 4.27
C ILE A 150 -0.40 11.67 2.89
N GLN A 151 -1.60 11.88 2.37
CA GLN A 151 -1.96 11.36 1.04
C GLN A 151 -1.03 11.92 -0.03
N LYS A 152 -0.80 13.22 -0.03
CA LYS A 152 0.11 13.87 -0.99
C LYS A 152 1.55 13.37 -0.83
N GLN A 153 2.06 13.37 0.40
CA GLN A 153 3.43 12.94 0.69
C GLN A 153 3.65 11.46 0.30
N ALA A 154 2.72 10.60 0.64
CA ALA A 154 2.82 9.17 0.31
C ALA A 154 2.68 8.93 -1.21
N THR A 155 1.84 9.69 -1.90
CA THR A 155 1.72 9.60 -3.37
C THR A 155 3.05 9.95 -4.04
N GLU A 156 3.68 11.05 -3.63
CA GLU A 156 4.98 11.48 -4.16
C GLU A 156 6.06 10.42 -3.87
N PHE A 157 6.11 9.92 -2.65
CA PHE A 157 7.03 8.85 -2.24
C PHE A 157 6.86 7.59 -3.10
N LEU A 158 5.62 7.12 -3.28
CA LEU A 158 5.32 5.93 -4.06
C LEU A 158 5.62 6.12 -5.55
N CYS A 159 5.31 7.26 -6.13
CA CYS A 159 5.66 7.55 -7.53
C CYS A 159 7.17 7.47 -7.75
N GLN A 160 7.95 8.03 -6.85
CA GLN A 160 9.41 7.95 -6.92
C GLN A 160 9.94 6.53 -6.68
N LEU A 161 9.37 5.81 -5.71
CA LEU A 161 9.76 4.44 -5.37
C LEU A 161 9.50 3.46 -6.51
N LEU A 162 8.28 3.49 -7.07
CA LEU A 162 7.80 2.48 -8.01
C LEU A 162 8.23 2.76 -9.47
N SER A 163 8.81 3.91 -9.75
CA SER A 163 9.36 4.27 -11.07
C SER A 163 10.86 4.01 -11.21
N ARG A 164 11.51 3.41 -10.21
CA ARG A 164 12.94 3.07 -10.20
C ARG A 164 13.30 1.86 -11.07
#